data_1d8f4018589800d15b6e7fbe20488193
#
_entry.id   1d8f4018589800d15b6e7fbe20488193
#
_cell.length_a   1.000
_cell.length_b   1.000
_cell.length_c   1.000
_cell.angle_alpha   90.00
_cell.angle_beta   90.00
_cell.angle_gamma   90.00
#
_symmetry.space_group_name_H-M   'P 1'
#
loop_
_entity.id
_entity.type
_entity.pdbx_description
1 polymer ?
#
loop_
_entity_poly.entity_id
_entity_poly.type
_entity_poly.pdbx_seq_one_letter_code
_entity_poly.pdbx_strand_id
1 'polypeptide(L)'
;MQCTRAHGSPLGFGSIRTELADFQVTELYDFEPTGTGEHLLLWIRKSGANTGWVANQIANHFGLRHFDVSYCGKKDRHAVTEQWFSCWLPTSEPDLSTLNIEGVELVRQVRHQRKLRRGEHTGNRFKLRIRDLKLNDKAELETRLEKILEVGYPNYFGQQRFGINQQNLCKAIELIDDESLQSRRKLDRKQKDIYLSTLRSWMFNSQLNNDVIANDWASDDMLWVYGLSPHRDIELPEVEPEFAKAAAFIEKMDIKAHARPKRIMPRQLAWQVGEECLELAFDLPVG
;
A
#
# COMPACT_ATOMS: atom_id res chain seq x y z
N MET A 1 12.21 -9.75 -12.31
CA MET A 1 12.71 -8.37 -12.42
C MET A 1 13.46 -8.01 -11.14
N GLN A 2 14.71 -7.61 -11.24
CA GLN A 2 15.52 -7.15 -10.11
C GLN A 2 15.70 -5.64 -10.27
N CYS A 3 15.17 -4.87 -9.32
CA CYS A 3 15.32 -3.42 -9.33
C CYS A 3 16.67 -3.01 -8.75
N THR A 4 17.30 -2.01 -9.35
CA THR A 4 18.57 -1.42 -8.89
C THR A 4 18.34 -0.70 -7.55
N ARG A 5 19.27 -0.86 -6.61
CA ARG A 5 19.20 -0.22 -5.32
C ARG A 5 19.89 1.15 -5.37
N ALA A 6 19.13 2.21 -5.16
CA ALA A 6 19.62 3.58 -5.23
C ALA A 6 20.65 3.94 -4.13
N HIS A 7 20.55 3.28 -2.98
CA HIS A 7 21.43 3.53 -1.83
C HIS A 7 22.51 2.45 -1.64
N GLY A 8 22.84 1.70 -2.69
CA GLY A 8 23.90 0.69 -2.65
C GLY A 8 23.46 -0.69 -2.15
N SER A 9 24.44 -1.56 -1.94
CA SER A 9 24.23 -2.95 -1.53
C SER A 9 23.66 -3.06 -0.11
N PRO A 10 23.01 -4.18 0.26
CA PRO A 10 22.55 -4.40 1.63
C PRO A 10 23.74 -4.36 2.61
N LEU A 11 23.51 -3.70 3.75
CA LEU A 11 24.51 -3.59 4.83
C LEU A 11 24.42 -4.75 5.82
N GLY A 12 23.36 -5.53 5.72
CA GLY A 12 23.09 -6.62 6.62
C GLY A 12 21.71 -7.23 6.35
N PHE A 13 21.25 -8.03 7.29
CA PHE A 13 19.94 -8.67 7.24
C PHE A 13 19.40 -8.88 8.66
N GLY A 14 18.09 -9.09 8.73
CA GLY A 14 17.35 -9.34 9.94
C GLY A 14 15.97 -9.90 9.63
N SER A 15 15.24 -10.27 10.68
CA SER A 15 13.90 -10.84 10.61
C SER A 15 12.84 -9.76 10.83
N ILE A 16 11.84 -9.69 9.95
CA ILE A 16 10.68 -8.79 10.09
C ILE A 16 9.43 -9.60 10.39
N ARG A 17 8.47 -9.00 11.16
CA ARG A 17 7.17 -9.64 11.46
C ARG A 17 7.32 -10.97 12.20
N THR A 18 8.33 -11.13 13.04
CA THR A 18 8.50 -12.28 13.91
C THR A 18 7.35 -12.37 14.90
N GLU A 19 6.95 -11.23 15.44
CA GLU A 19 5.76 -11.04 16.25
C GLU A 19 4.82 -10.02 15.60
N LEU A 20 3.52 -10.06 15.94
CA LEU A 20 2.55 -9.09 15.41
C LEU A 20 2.94 -7.64 15.77
N ALA A 21 3.50 -7.44 16.96
CA ALA A 21 3.94 -6.13 17.45
C ALA A 21 5.17 -5.58 16.73
N ASP A 22 5.91 -6.40 15.98
CA ASP A 22 7.08 -5.95 15.21
C ASP A 22 6.68 -5.13 13.97
N PHE A 23 5.42 -5.19 13.57
CA PHE A 23 4.88 -4.45 12.44
C PHE A 23 3.61 -3.72 12.87
N GLN A 24 3.74 -2.43 13.15
CA GLN A 24 2.61 -1.60 13.56
C GLN A 24 2.28 -0.58 12.48
N VAL A 25 1.00 -0.37 12.21
CA VAL A 25 0.51 0.59 11.21
C VAL A 25 -0.66 1.38 11.76
N THR A 26 -0.54 2.70 11.79
CA THR A 26 -1.61 3.61 12.18
C THR A 26 -2.02 4.45 10.98
N GLU A 27 -3.30 4.47 10.60
CA GLU A 27 -3.80 5.36 9.55
C GLU A 27 -3.71 6.83 9.99
N LEU A 28 -3.32 7.69 9.04
CA LEU A 28 -3.25 9.14 9.23
C LEU A 28 -4.41 9.81 8.49
N TYR A 29 -4.96 10.85 9.09
CA TYR A 29 -6.09 11.61 8.56
C TYR A 29 -5.86 13.11 8.73
N ASP A 30 -6.39 13.89 7.78
CA ASP A 30 -6.35 15.37 7.83
C ASP A 30 -7.69 15.96 8.33
N PHE A 31 -8.64 15.12 8.74
CA PHE A 31 -9.91 15.59 9.26
C PHE A 31 -10.07 15.31 10.74
N GLU A 32 -10.80 16.18 11.42
CA GLU A 32 -11.28 15.95 12.77
C GLU A 32 -12.75 15.52 12.74
N PRO A 33 -13.13 14.47 13.49
CA PRO A 33 -14.52 14.07 13.63
C PRO A 33 -15.38 15.20 14.19
N THR A 34 -16.61 15.35 13.64
CA THR A 34 -17.49 16.50 13.95
C THR A 34 -18.15 16.42 15.33
N GLY A 35 -18.12 15.29 16.01
CA GLY A 35 -18.79 15.06 17.29
C GLY A 35 -20.29 14.79 17.19
N THR A 36 -20.90 15.04 16.02
CA THR A 36 -22.33 14.86 15.75
C THR A 36 -22.54 14.25 14.37
N GLY A 37 -23.69 13.63 14.11
CA GLY A 37 -24.07 13.10 12.81
C GLY A 37 -24.53 11.64 12.86
N GLU A 38 -24.88 11.12 11.67
CA GLU A 38 -25.48 9.80 11.49
C GLU A 38 -24.48 8.63 11.51
N HIS A 39 -23.18 8.92 11.43
CA HIS A 39 -22.15 7.90 11.44
C HIS A 39 -21.45 7.87 12.79
N LEU A 40 -21.30 6.67 13.35
CA LEU A 40 -20.44 6.41 14.48
C LEU A 40 -19.07 5.96 13.96
N LEU A 41 -18.03 6.73 14.23
CA LEU A 41 -16.66 6.35 13.93
C LEU A 41 -16.08 5.59 15.14
N LEU A 42 -15.48 4.45 14.86
CA LEU A 42 -14.80 3.59 15.83
C LEU A 42 -13.31 3.54 15.47
N TRP A 43 -12.44 4.09 16.33
CA TRP A 43 -11.00 3.93 16.22
C TRP A 43 -10.63 2.57 16.80
N ILE A 44 -10.25 1.67 15.94
CA ILE A 44 -10.01 0.28 16.28
C ILE A 44 -8.52 -0.03 16.15
N ARG A 45 -7.97 -0.62 17.21
CA ARG A 45 -6.70 -1.35 17.19
C ARG A 45 -7.01 -2.82 16.97
N LYS A 46 -6.43 -3.42 15.95
CA LYS A 46 -6.58 -4.86 15.68
C LYS A 46 -5.22 -5.56 15.59
N SER A 47 -5.17 -6.80 16.06
CA SER A 47 -4.00 -7.68 16.04
C SER A 47 -4.37 -9.00 15.36
N GLY A 48 -3.61 -9.42 14.36
CA GLY A 48 -3.81 -10.73 13.71
C GLY A 48 -5.09 -10.89 12.89
N ALA A 49 -5.88 -9.83 12.70
CA ALA A 49 -7.20 -9.86 12.05
C ALA A 49 -7.24 -9.12 10.72
N ASN A 50 -8.06 -9.59 9.77
CA ASN A 50 -8.30 -8.91 8.50
C ASN A 50 -9.27 -7.73 8.68
N THR A 51 -9.02 -6.58 8.04
CA THR A 51 -9.88 -5.39 8.11
C THR A 51 -11.33 -5.69 7.69
N GLY A 52 -11.52 -6.42 6.59
CA GLY A 52 -12.87 -6.77 6.12
C GLY A 52 -13.61 -7.71 7.08
N TRP A 53 -12.91 -8.64 7.72
CA TRP A 53 -13.49 -9.50 8.74
C TRP A 53 -13.93 -8.70 9.97
N VAL A 54 -13.07 -7.78 10.45
CA VAL A 54 -13.43 -6.89 11.58
C VAL A 54 -14.66 -6.03 11.24
N ALA A 55 -14.73 -5.45 10.03
CA ALA A 55 -15.88 -4.69 9.58
C ALA A 55 -17.18 -5.54 9.60
N ASN A 56 -17.10 -6.80 9.19
CA ASN A 56 -18.24 -7.72 9.23
C ASN A 56 -18.65 -8.08 10.67
N GLN A 57 -17.69 -8.27 11.59
CA GLN A 57 -17.99 -8.51 13.02
C GLN A 57 -18.69 -7.29 13.64
N ILE A 58 -18.22 -6.08 13.34
CA ILE A 58 -18.86 -4.83 13.78
C ILE A 58 -20.30 -4.73 13.22
N ALA A 59 -20.47 -5.01 11.93
CA ALA A 59 -21.78 -4.98 11.30
C ALA A 59 -22.76 -5.97 11.95
N ASN A 60 -22.32 -7.22 12.17
CA ASN A 60 -23.13 -8.25 12.82
C ASN A 60 -23.50 -7.86 14.27
N HIS A 61 -22.55 -7.31 15.02
CA HIS A 61 -22.77 -6.89 16.41
C HIS A 61 -23.85 -5.82 16.52
N PHE A 62 -23.89 -4.84 15.61
CA PHE A 62 -24.89 -3.77 15.60
C PHE A 62 -26.14 -4.07 14.77
N GLY A 63 -26.26 -5.27 14.19
CA GLY A 63 -27.38 -5.61 13.29
C GLY A 63 -27.39 -4.80 12.00
N LEU A 64 -26.24 -4.34 11.54
CA LEU A 64 -26.07 -3.53 10.34
C LEU A 64 -25.83 -4.40 9.10
N ARG A 65 -26.15 -3.85 7.92
CA ARG A 65 -25.70 -4.49 6.66
C ARG A 65 -24.21 -4.26 6.46
N HIS A 66 -23.53 -5.18 5.78
CA HIS A 66 -22.07 -5.09 5.57
C HIS A 66 -21.60 -3.79 4.91
N PHE A 67 -22.43 -3.19 4.05
CA PHE A 67 -22.10 -1.92 3.39
C PHE A 67 -22.37 -0.67 4.24
N ASP A 68 -23.04 -0.82 5.39
CA ASP A 68 -23.26 0.26 6.36
C ASP A 68 -22.02 0.46 7.25
N VAL A 69 -21.07 -0.50 7.23
CA VAL A 69 -19.76 -0.37 7.86
C VAL A 69 -18.70 -0.15 6.79
N SER A 70 -17.90 0.91 6.92
CA SER A 70 -16.86 1.25 5.95
C SER A 70 -15.54 1.64 6.63
N TYR A 71 -14.47 1.65 5.83
CA TYR A 71 -13.10 2.02 6.24
C TYR A 71 -12.32 2.55 5.03
N CYS A 72 -11.27 3.34 5.27
CA CYS A 72 -10.52 4.00 4.21
C CYS A 72 -9.57 3.06 3.47
N GLY A 73 -8.90 2.17 4.19
CA GLY A 73 -7.93 1.23 3.61
C GLY A 73 -7.94 -0.14 4.28
N LYS A 74 -7.44 -1.15 3.58
CA LYS A 74 -7.16 -2.45 4.19
C LYS A 74 -5.80 -2.40 4.87
N LYS A 75 -5.70 -2.98 6.07
CA LYS A 75 -4.46 -3.14 6.83
C LYS A 75 -4.07 -4.60 6.88
N ASP A 76 -2.78 -4.85 6.98
CA ASP A 76 -2.20 -6.19 7.07
C ASP A 76 -2.80 -6.99 8.23
N ARG A 77 -2.91 -8.30 8.02
CA ARG A 77 -3.33 -9.25 9.05
C ARG A 77 -2.20 -9.50 10.06
N HIS A 78 -0.98 -9.78 9.57
CA HIS A 78 0.18 -10.05 10.42
C HIS A 78 0.82 -8.74 10.89
N ALA A 79 0.06 -8.00 11.72
CA ALA A 79 0.43 -6.68 12.22
C ALA A 79 -0.48 -6.28 13.39
N VAL A 80 -0.07 -5.30 14.16
CA VAL A 80 -0.94 -4.49 15.00
C VAL A 80 -1.30 -3.22 14.22
N THR A 81 -2.59 -2.96 13.99
CA THR A 81 -2.97 -1.83 13.15
C THR A 81 -4.11 -1.02 13.74
N GLU A 82 -4.07 0.30 13.52
CA GLU A 82 -5.08 1.23 13.99
C GLU A 82 -5.70 1.99 12.82
N GLN A 83 -7.03 2.06 12.78
CA GLN A 83 -7.79 2.77 11.77
C GLN A 83 -9.22 3.08 12.21
N TRP A 84 -9.88 4.05 11.54
CA TRP A 84 -11.29 4.29 11.69
C TRP A 84 -12.15 3.27 10.92
N PHE A 85 -13.24 2.85 11.57
CA PHE A 85 -14.40 2.24 10.95
C PHE A 85 -15.59 3.17 11.11
N SER A 86 -16.38 3.38 10.06
CA SER A 86 -17.58 4.22 10.06
C SER A 86 -18.80 3.32 10.00
N CYS A 87 -19.67 3.41 10.98
CA CYS A 87 -20.92 2.67 11.10
C CYS A 87 -22.10 3.63 10.88
N TRP A 88 -23.03 3.34 9.97
CA TRP A 88 -24.22 4.15 9.79
C TRP A 88 -25.27 3.79 10.85
N LEU A 89 -25.44 4.69 11.81
CA LEU A 89 -26.30 4.53 13.00
C LEU A 89 -27.02 5.86 13.29
N PRO A 90 -28.00 6.26 12.45
CA PRO A 90 -28.59 7.60 12.51
C PRO A 90 -29.36 7.88 13.79
N THR A 91 -29.99 6.87 14.37
CA THR A 91 -30.94 7.04 15.50
C THR A 91 -30.59 6.23 16.74
N SER A 92 -29.56 5.39 16.70
CA SER A 92 -29.20 4.53 17.81
C SER A 92 -27.91 4.97 18.49
N GLU A 93 -27.91 4.90 19.82
CA GLU A 93 -26.71 4.96 20.65
C GLU A 93 -26.39 3.54 21.11
N PRO A 94 -25.51 2.80 20.39
CA PRO A 94 -25.24 1.41 20.72
C PRO A 94 -24.42 1.30 22.00
N ASP A 95 -24.69 0.26 22.77
CA ASP A 95 -23.84 -0.11 23.90
C ASP A 95 -22.54 -0.75 23.38
N LEU A 96 -21.46 0.03 23.40
CA LEU A 96 -20.13 -0.42 22.94
C LEU A 96 -19.41 -1.28 23.96
N SER A 97 -19.86 -1.35 25.22
CA SER A 97 -19.27 -2.20 26.24
C SER A 97 -19.41 -3.69 25.90
N THR A 98 -20.40 -4.02 25.08
CA THR A 98 -20.66 -5.38 24.59
C THR A 98 -19.90 -5.76 23.32
N LEU A 99 -19.18 -4.82 22.70
CA LEU A 99 -18.37 -5.08 21.50
C LEU A 99 -17.11 -5.88 21.87
N ASN A 100 -17.24 -7.19 21.86
CA ASN A 100 -16.16 -8.12 22.16
C ASN A 100 -15.80 -8.93 20.90
N ILE A 101 -14.71 -8.55 20.24
CA ILE A 101 -14.17 -9.23 19.04
C ILE A 101 -12.74 -9.62 19.34
N GLU A 102 -12.41 -10.89 19.18
CA GLU A 102 -11.05 -11.41 19.43
C GLU A 102 -10.00 -10.65 18.61
N GLY A 103 -8.93 -10.21 19.28
CA GLY A 103 -7.84 -9.46 18.66
C GLY A 103 -8.21 -8.03 18.23
N VAL A 104 -9.34 -7.48 18.73
CA VAL A 104 -9.83 -6.14 18.42
C VAL A 104 -10.09 -5.36 19.69
N GLU A 105 -9.54 -4.15 19.75
CA GLU A 105 -9.72 -3.20 20.83
C GLU A 105 -10.36 -1.92 20.29
N LEU A 106 -11.44 -1.47 20.93
CA LEU A 106 -12.02 -0.16 20.68
C LEU A 106 -11.24 0.89 21.50
N VAL A 107 -10.46 1.74 20.82
CA VAL A 107 -9.63 2.76 21.44
C VAL A 107 -10.40 4.08 21.62
N ARG A 108 -11.21 4.46 20.64
CA ARG A 108 -11.97 5.73 20.65
C ARG A 108 -13.22 5.59 19.82
N GLN A 109 -14.26 6.32 20.20
CA GLN A 109 -15.49 6.48 19.42
C GLN A 109 -15.86 7.95 19.29
N VAL A 110 -16.52 8.31 18.20
CA VAL A 110 -17.01 9.68 17.99
C VAL A 110 -18.04 9.72 16.87
N ARG A 111 -19.04 10.61 16.98
CA ARG A 111 -20.00 10.86 15.90
C ARG A 111 -19.39 11.66 14.76
N HIS A 112 -19.86 11.42 13.55
CA HIS A 112 -19.44 12.12 12.36
C HIS A 112 -20.58 12.26 11.36
N GLN A 113 -20.56 13.34 10.56
CA GLN A 113 -21.66 13.65 9.64
C GLN A 113 -21.73 12.74 8.41
N ARG A 114 -20.61 12.14 8.00
CA ARG A 114 -20.54 11.40 6.76
C ARG A 114 -19.78 10.08 6.87
N LYS A 115 -20.08 9.18 5.94
CA LYS A 115 -19.41 7.91 5.77
C LYS A 115 -17.95 8.09 5.33
N LEU A 116 -17.04 7.31 5.91
CA LEU A 116 -15.67 7.21 5.42
C LEU A 116 -15.61 6.55 4.04
N ARG A 117 -14.81 7.09 3.14
CA ARG A 117 -14.61 6.59 1.78
C ARG A 117 -13.26 5.92 1.63
N ARG A 118 -13.17 4.97 0.70
CA ARG A 118 -11.89 4.34 0.38
C ARG A 118 -10.90 5.38 -0.15
N GLY A 119 -9.65 5.31 0.34
CA GLY A 119 -8.58 6.24 -0.03
C GLY A 119 -8.63 7.61 0.63
N GLU A 120 -9.53 7.82 1.60
CA GLU A 120 -9.70 9.13 2.24
C GLU A 120 -8.65 9.43 3.32
N HIS A 121 -7.94 8.42 3.82
CA HIS A 121 -6.81 8.62 4.71
C HIS A 121 -5.62 9.23 3.94
N THR A 122 -4.81 10.02 4.61
CA THR A 122 -3.72 10.77 3.98
C THR A 122 -2.39 10.05 3.95
N GLY A 123 -2.28 9.00 4.76
CA GLY A 123 -1.08 8.19 4.85
C GLY A 123 -1.16 7.14 5.93
N ASN A 124 -0.03 6.54 6.20
CA ASN A 124 0.13 5.56 7.26
C ASN A 124 1.43 5.84 8.02
N ARG A 125 1.35 5.79 9.34
CA ARG A 125 2.51 5.75 10.24
C ARG A 125 2.89 4.30 10.46
N PHE A 126 4.15 4.00 10.26
CA PHE A 126 4.75 2.68 10.48
C PHE A 126 5.67 2.73 11.70
N LYS A 127 5.62 1.66 12.52
CA LYS A 127 6.65 1.32 13.48
C LYS A 127 7.08 -0.10 13.23
N LEU A 128 8.33 -0.30 12.91
CA LEU A 128 8.90 -1.58 12.55
C LEU A 128 9.98 -1.97 13.55
N ARG A 129 10.00 -3.24 13.95
CA ARG A 129 11.13 -3.84 14.66
C ARG A 129 11.70 -4.94 13.78
N ILE A 130 12.97 -4.83 13.44
CA ILE A 130 13.75 -5.83 12.72
C ILE A 130 14.61 -6.54 13.76
N ARG A 131 14.38 -7.84 13.94
CA ARG A 131 15.07 -8.69 14.91
C ARG A 131 16.21 -9.45 14.27
N ASP A 132 17.04 -10.11 15.09
CA ASP A 132 18.20 -10.92 14.66
C ASP A 132 19.08 -10.12 13.69
N LEU A 133 19.28 -8.85 13.99
CA LEU A 133 19.99 -7.91 13.14
C LEU A 133 21.47 -8.28 13.05
N LYS A 134 21.94 -8.54 11.83
CA LYS A 134 23.34 -8.77 11.54
C LYS A 134 23.82 -7.68 10.60
N LEU A 135 24.58 -6.74 11.11
CA LEU A 135 25.14 -5.62 10.39
C LEU A 135 26.66 -5.78 10.24
N ASN A 136 27.15 -5.38 9.07
CA ASN A 136 28.60 -5.28 8.85
C ASN A 136 29.16 -3.99 9.47
N ASP A 137 28.40 -2.89 9.36
CA ASP A 137 28.78 -1.57 9.86
C ASP A 137 27.53 -0.78 10.29
N LYS A 138 27.50 -0.42 11.58
CA LYS A 138 26.41 0.37 12.16
C LYS A 138 26.45 1.83 11.70
N ALA A 139 27.64 2.43 11.62
CA ALA A 139 27.79 3.83 11.22
C ALA A 139 27.37 4.04 9.76
N GLU A 140 27.69 3.07 8.88
CA GLU A 140 27.24 3.09 7.50
C GLU A 140 25.71 2.98 7.40
N LEU A 141 25.06 2.18 8.25
CA LEU A 141 23.57 2.12 8.30
C LEU A 141 22.98 3.48 8.69
N GLU A 142 23.50 4.12 9.73
CA GLU A 142 23.01 5.43 10.18
C GLU A 142 23.18 6.49 9.08
N THR A 143 24.35 6.56 8.44
CA THR A 143 24.59 7.44 7.28
C THR A 143 23.62 7.19 6.15
N ARG A 144 23.28 5.93 5.88
CA ARG A 144 22.30 5.57 4.83
C ARG A 144 20.89 5.96 5.20
N LEU A 145 20.50 5.85 6.45
CA LEU A 145 19.18 6.29 6.94
C LEU A 145 19.07 7.83 6.89
N GLU A 146 20.12 8.56 7.24
CA GLU A 146 20.21 10.01 7.05
C GLU A 146 20.06 10.40 5.58
N LYS A 147 20.74 9.70 4.67
CA LYS A 147 20.60 9.93 3.24
C LYS A 147 19.17 9.63 2.74
N ILE A 148 18.50 8.59 3.25
CA ILE A 148 17.09 8.32 2.93
C ILE A 148 16.20 9.44 3.45
N LEU A 149 16.47 10.01 4.61
CA LEU A 149 15.74 11.17 5.13
C LEU A 149 15.92 12.40 4.24
N GLU A 150 17.11 12.62 3.70
CA GLU A 150 17.45 13.76 2.86
C GLU A 150 16.88 13.65 1.43
N VAL A 151 17.06 12.51 0.77
CA VAL A 151 16.74 12.36 -0.66
C VAL A 151 15.61 11.38 -0.96
N GLY A 152 15.11 10.65 0.03
CA GLY A 152 14.08 9.63 -0.15
C GLY A 152 14.60 8.31 -0.71
N TYR A 153 13.69 7.55 -1.31
CA TYR A 153 13.98 6.29 -2.00
C TYR A 153 13.09 6.09 -3.22
N PRO A 154 13.55 5.30 -4.24
CA PRO A 154 12.77 5.06 -5.45
C PRO A 154 11.43 4.39 -5.15
N ASN A 155 10.35 4.90 -5.75
CA ASN A 155 8.98 4.47 -5.50
C ASN A 155 8.58 3.23 -6.32
N TYR A 156 9.41 2.20 -6.31
CA TYR A 156 9.12 0.94 -6.98
C TYR A 156 7.85 0.27 -6.43
N PHE A 157 7.10 -0.37 -7.30
CA PHE A 157 6.13 -1.37 -6.86
C PHE A 157 6.87 -2.59 -6.29
N GLY A 158 6.53 -2.96 -5.05
CA GLY A 158 7.18 -4.06 -4.35
C GLY A 158 6.85 -5.44 -4.91
N GLN A 159 7.63 -6.45 -4.49
CA GLN A 159 7.53 -7.83 -4.98
C GLN A 159 6.13 -8.44 -4.86
N GLN A 160 5.38 -8.09 -3.82
CA GLN A 160 4.01 -8.59 -3.62
C GLN A 160 3.09 -8.27 -4.80
N ARG A 161 3.33 -7.17 -5.54
CA ARG A 161 2.58 -6.79 -6.74
C ARG A 161 2.68 -7.82 -7.85
N PHE A 162 3.83 -8.49 -7.94
CA PHE A 162 4.15 -9.46 -8.99
C PHE A 162 3.79 -10.90 -8.61
N GLY A 163 3.28 -11.12 -7.39
CA GLY A 163 2.95 -12.45 -6.86
C GLY A 163 4.17 -13.20 -6.32
N ILE A 164 3.90 -14.32 -5.65
CA ILE A 164 4.96 -15.20 -5.12
C ILE A 164 5.83 -15.67 -6.29
N ASN A 165 7.15 -15.50 -6.19
CA ASN A 165 8.09 -15.84 -7.26
C ASN A 165 7.72 -15.23 -8.62
N GLN A 166 7.12 -14.04 -8.64
CA GLN A 166 6.69 -13.32 -9.85
C GLN A 166 5.63 -14.06 -10.70
N GLN A 167 4.89 -15.00 -10.13
CA GLN A 167 3.91 -15.82 -10.86
C GLN A 167 2.84 -15.00 -11.57
N ASN A 168 2.41 -13.85 -11.01
CA ASN A 168 1.43 -13.00 -11.67
C ASN A 168 2.02 -12.34 -12.93
N LEU A 169 3.31 -11.96 -12.87
CA LEU A 169 4.01 -11.38 -14.03
C LEU A 169 4.20 -12.43 -15.13
N CYS A 170 4.69 -13.62 -14.79
CA CYS A 170 4.87 -14.71 -15.76
C CYS A 170 3.54 -15.03 -16.47
N LYS A 171 2.45 -15.20 -15.72
CA LYS A 171 1.12 -15.47 -16.29
C LYS A 171 0.56 -14.31 -17.12
N ALA A 172 0.87 -13.07 -16.75
CA ALA A 172 0.45 -11.91 -17.51
C ALA A 172 1.23 -11.81 -18.83
N ILE A 173 2.54 -12.11 -18.83
CA ILE A 173 3.36 -12.18 -20.06
C ILE A 173 2.89 -13.31 -20.96
N GLU A 174 2.69 -14.51 -20.45
CA GLU A 174 2.13 -15.63 -21.23
C GLU A 174 0.79 -15.25 -21.89
N LEU A 175 -0.07 -14.52 -21.19
CA LEU A 175 -1.37 -14.09 -21.71
C LEU A 175 -1.23 -13.09 -22.88
N ILE A 176 -0.27 -12.17 -22.83
CA ILE A 176 -0.06 -11.18 -23.90
C ILE A 176 0.73 -11.75 -25.07
N ASP A 177 1.54 -12.80 -24.87
CA ASP A 177 2.31 -13.46 -25.91
C ASP A 177 1.47 -14.44 -26.73
N ASP A 178 0.45 -15.04 -26.15
CA ASP A 178 -0.45 -15.98 -26.82
C ASP A 178 -1.88 -15.42 -26.93
N GLU A 179 -2.20 -14.83 -28.09
CA GLU A 179 -3.55 -14.30 -28.35
C GLU A 179 -4.65 -15.36 -28.25
N SER A 180 -4.32 -16.64 -28.49
CA SER A 180 -5.26 -17.74 -28.35
C SER A 180 -5.69 -17.94 -26.89
N LEU A 181 -4.83 -17.66 -25.94
CA LEU A 181 -5.15 -17.70 -24.51
C LEU A 181 -6.09 -16.56 -24.10
N GLN A 182 -6.00 -15.40 -24.75
CA GLN A 182 -6.91 -14.27 -24.49
C GLN A 182 -8.36 -14.62 -24.83
N SER A 183 -8.59 -15.39 -25.87
CA SER A 183 -9.92 -15.82 -26.33
C SER A 183 -10.42 -17.10 -25.63
N ARG A 184 -9.54 -18.02 -25.30
CA ARG A 184 -9.88 -19.34 -24.70
C ARG A 184 -10.06 -19.28 -23.19
N ARG A 185 -9.24 -18.49 -22.48
CA ARG A 185 -9.39 -18.29 -21.02
C ARG A 185 -10.43 -17.22 -20.76
N LYS A 186 -11.61 -17.62 -20.31
CA LYS A 186 -12.54 -16.71 -19.62
C LYS A 186 -11.91 -16.32 -18.27
N LEU A 187 -10.95 -15.38 -18.32
CA LEU A 187 -10.43 -14.78 -17.11
C LEU A 187 -11.59 -14.09 -16.38
N ASP A 188 -11.75 -14.38 -15.09
CA ASP A 188 -12.65 -13.60 -14.28
C ASP A 188 -12.15 -12.15 -14.14
N ARG A 189 -13.02 -11.25 -13.73
CA ARG A 189 -12.71 -9.82 -13.59
C ARG A 189 -11.51 -9.60 -12.65
N LYS A 190 -11.43 -10.36 -11.57
CA LYS A 190 -10.37 -10.23 -10.56
C LYS A 190 -9.01 -10.64 -11.12
N GLN A 191 -8.93 -11.71 -11.91
CA GLN A 191 -7.70 -12.13 -12.57
C GLN A 191 -7.23 -11.11 -13.60
N LYS A 192 -8.16 -10.55 -14.40
CA LYS A 192 -7.83 -9.46 -15.33
C LYS A 192 -7.25 -8.26 -14.61
N ASP A 193 -7.87 -7.81 -13.53
CA ASP A 193 -7.40 -6.67 -12.73
C ASP A 193 -6.00 -6.92 -12.17
N ILE A 194 -5.71 -8.15 -11.72
CA ILE A 194 -4.38 -8.52 -11.22
C ILE A 194 -3.35 -8.45 -12.34
N TYR A 195 -3.59 -9.05 -13.51
CA TYR A 195 -2.63 -9.08 -14.60
C TYR A 195 -2.39 -7.68 -15.18
N LEU A 196 -3.44 -6.89 -15.38
CA LEU A 196 -3.32 -5.50 -15.82
C LEU A 196 -2.49 -4.67 -14.85
N SER A 197 -2.80 -4.77 -13.56
CA SER A 197 -2.05 -4.08 -12.51
C SER A 197 -0.58 -4.51 -12.48
N THR A 198 -0.30 -5.79 -12.71
CA THR A 198 1.05 -6.35 -12.74
C THR A 198 1.85 -5.83 -13.93
N LEU A 199 1.29 -5.87 -15.15
CA LEU A 199 1.95 -5.36 -16.36
C LEU A 199 2.27 -3.87 -16.24
N ARG A 200 1.31 -3.07 -15.79
CA ARG A 200 1.50 -1.63 -15.58
C ARG A 200 2.60 -1.33 -14.56
N SER A 201 2.65 -2.10 -13.49
CA SER A 201 3.68 -1.97 -12.45
C SER A 201 5.05 -2.42 -12.95
N TRP A 202 5.10 -3.41 -13.83
CA TRP A 202 6.34 -3.87 -14.47
C TRP A 202 6.92 -2.79 -15.37
N MET A 203 6.12 -2.20 -16.26
CA MET A 203 6.53 -1.10 -17.14
C MET A 203 7.02 0.11 -16.31
N PHE A 204 6.27 0.51 -15.29
CA PHE A 204 6.67 1.60 -14.38
C PHE A 204 8.01 1.32 -13.69
N ASN A 205 8.18 0.11 -13.13
CA ASN A 205 9.41 -0.24 -12.45
C ASN A 205 10.60 -0.29 -13.41
N SER A 206 10.41 -0.64 -14.68
CA SER A 206 11.47 -0.63 -15.69
C SER A 206 11.93 0.79 -15.98
N GLN A 207 11.02 1.72 -16.23
CA GLN A 207 11.34 3.15 -16.44
C GLN A 207 12.07 3.73 -15.21
N LEU A 208 11.53 3.52 -14.01
CA LEU A 208 12.17 4.01 -12.79
C LEU A 208 13.55 3.37 -12.56
N ASN A 209 13.73 2.12 -12.97
CA ASN A 209 15.03 1.44 -12.87
C ASN A 209 16.08 2.08 -13.79
N ASN A 210 15.70 2.49 -14.98
CA ASN A 210 16.58 3.24 -15.90
C ASN A 210 16.97 4.58 -15.27
N ASP A 211 16.04 5.31 -14.65
CA ASP A 211 16.33 6.54 -13.93
C ASP A 211 17.27 6.31 -12.73
N VAL A 212 17.11 5.20 -12.00
CA VAL A 212 18.02 4.85 -10.89
C VAL A 212 19.43 4.54 -11.40
N ILE A 213 19.54 3.82 -12.51
CA ILE A 213 20.85 3.52 -13.14
C ILE A 213 21.52 4.82 -13.62
N ALA A 214 20.73 5.74 -14.21
CA ALA A 214 21.21 7.05 -14.67
C ALA A 214 21.45 8.06 -13.53
N ASN A 215 21.10 7.70 -12.29
CA ASN A 215 21.09 8.58 -11.11
C ASN A 215 20.18 9.81 -11.24
N ASP A 216 19.07 9.68 -11.97
CA ASP A 216 18.04 10.71 -12.23
C ASP A 216 16.71 10.44 -11.50
N TRP A 217 16.71 9.61 -10.48
CA TRP A 217 15.50 9.22 -9.75
C TRP A 217 15.15 10.14 -8.58
N ALA A 218 16.14 10.87 -8.04
CA ALA A 218 16.00 11.67 -6.81
C ALA A 218 15.40 13.06 -7.08
N SER A 219 14.38 13.13 -7.90
CA SER A 219 13.62 14.34 -8.23
C SER A 219 12.16 14.21 -7.78
N ASP A 220 11.42 15.33 -7.76
CA ASP A 220 9.98 15.34 -7.51
C ASP A 220 9.16 15.08 -8.79
N ASP A 221 9.82 14.65 -9.85
CA ASP A 221 9.17 14.30 -11.10
C ASP A 221 8.24 13.10 -10.97
N MET A 222 7.29 13.06 -11.88
CA MET A 222 6.30 12.00 -11.97
C MET A 222 6.62 11.10 -13.16
N LEU A 223 6.47 9.80 -12.98
CA LEU A 223 6.40 8.84 -14.08
C LEU A 223 4.97 8.40 -14.31
N TRP A 224 4.68 7.95 -15.53
CA TRP A 224 3.36 7.46 -15.87
C TRP A 224 3.24 5.96 -15.61
N VAL A 225 2.22 5.60 -14.82
CA VAL A 225 1.73 4.23 -14.79
C VAL A 225 0.86 4.04 -16.02
N TYR A 226 1.36 3.30 -17.01
CA TYR A 226 0.86 3.24 -18.38
C TYR A 226 -0.65 2.96 -18.51
N GLY A 227 -1.26 3.51 -19.55
CA GLY A 227 -2.67 3.39 -19.89
C GLY A 227 -3.02 4.37 -21.01
N LEU A 228 -4.30 4.49 -21.35
CA LEU A 228 -4.77 5.52 -22.28
C LEU A 228 -4.59 6.92 -21.67
N SER A 229 -4.35 7.92 -22.50
CA SER A 229 -4.25 9.29 -22.03
C SER A 229 -5.49 9.68 -21.19
N PRO A 230 -5.31 10.26 -20.01
CA PRO A 230 -6.42 10.70 -19.17
C PRO A 230 -7.20 11.87 -19.80
N HIS A 231 -6.51 12.75 -20.56
CA HIS A 231 -7.07 13.88 -21.28
C HIS A 231 -6.41 14.01 -22.65
N ARG A 232 -7.13 14.62 -23.62
CA ARG A 232 -6.67 14.77 -25.01
C ARG A 232 -5.38 15.59 -25.17
N ASP A 233 -5.13 16.48 -24.24
CA ASP A 233 -3.98 17.42 -24.27
C ASP A 233 -2.73 16.86 -23.56
N ILE A 234 -2.80 15.62 -23.04
CA ILE A 234 -1.66 15.00 -22.36
C ILE A 234 -1.04 13.98 -23.32
N GLU A 235 0.19 14.28 -23.74
CA GLU A 235 1.04 13.30 -24.44
C GLU A 235 1.70 12.39 -23.39
N LEU A 236 1.54 11.09 -23.59
CA LEU A 236 2.23 10.09 -22.79
C LEU A 236 3.58 9.78 -23.47
N PRO A 237 4.61 9.41 -22.69
CA PRO A 237 5.88 9.00 -23.27
C PRO A 237 5.72 7.78 -24.18
N GLU A 238 6.56 7.71 -25.19
CA GLU A 238 6.62 6.53 -26.07
C GLU A 238 6.90 5.26 -25.27
N VAL A 239 6.29 4.17 -25.73
CA VAL A 239 6.46 2.86 -25.12
C VAL A 239 7.71 2.21 -25.69
N GLU A 240 8.61 1.77 -24.82
CA GLU A 240 9.77 0.98 -25.25
C GLU A 240 9.32 -0.28 -26.01
N PRO A 241 10.03 -0.67 -27.10
CA PRO A 241 9.62 -1.79 -27.95
C PRO A 241 9.35 -3.10 -27.19
N GLU A 242 10.06 -3.36 -26.12
CA GLU A 242 9.87 -4.56 -25.28
C GLU A 242 8.51 -4.61 -24.60
N PHE A 243 7.86 -3.46 -24.39
CA PHE A 243 6.54 -3.35 -23.76
C PHE A 243 5.38 -3.22 -24.75
N ALA A 244 5.62 -3.23 -26.07
CA ALA A 244 4.60 -2.99 -27.08
C ALA A 244 3.37 -3.91 -26.94
N LYS A 245 3.57 -5.22 -26.66
CA LYS A 245 2.47 -6.16 -26.44
C LYS A 245 1.69 -5.87 -25.15
N ALA A 246 2.39 -5.51 -24.07
CA ALA A 246 1.76 -5.15 -22.81
C ALA A 246 0.93 -3.87 -22.97
N ALA A 247 1.47 -2.87 -23.65
CA ALA A 247 0.79 -1.63 -23.96
C ALA A 247 -0.49 -1.87 -24.77
N ALA A 248 -0.42 -2.61 -25.87
CA ALA A 248 -1.57 -2.95 -26.69
C ALA A 248 -2.67 -3.70 -25.90
N PHE A 249 -2.28 -4.59 -24.99
CA PHE A 249 -3.22 -5.28 -24.12
C PHE A 249 -3.89 -4.33 -23.11
N ILE A 250 -3.14 -3.42 -22.48
CA ILE A 250 -3.65 -2.44 -21.53
C ILE A 250 -4.64 -1.47 -22.21
N GLU A 251 -4.32 -1.01 -23.43
CA GLU A 251 -5.18 -0.11 -24.22
C GLU A 251 -6.53 -0.74 -24.57
N LYS A 252 -6.55 -2.02 -24.94
CA LYS A 252 -7.80 -2.79 -25.19
C LYS A 252 -8.73 -2.82 -23.94
N MET A 253 -8.19 -2.59 -22.75
CA MET A 253 -8.96 -2.63 -21.49
C MET A 253 -9.48 -1.25 -21.04
N ASP A 254 -9.28 -0.21 -21.86
CA ASP A 254 -9.75 1.18 -21.61
C ASP A 254 -9.33 1.75 -20.22
N ILE A 255 -8.13 1.42 -19.78
CA ILE A 255 -7.60 1.90 -18.51
C ILE A 255 -6.80 3.19 -18.72
N LYS A 256 -7.14 4.23 -17.98
CA LYS A 256 -6.41 5.50 -18.03
C LYS A 256 -5.06 5.42 -17.32
N ALA A 257 -4.07 6.09 -17.92
CA ALA A 257 -2.80 6.34 -17.28
C ALA A 257 -2.99 7.26 -16.06
N HIS A 258 -2.09 7.15 -15.11
CA HIS A 258 -2.00 8.10 -14.00
C HIS A 258 -0.54 8.35 -13.65
N ALA A 259 -0.26 9.56 -13.18
CA ALA A 259 1.06 9.93 -12.74
C ALA A 259 1.36 9.36 -11.34
N ARG A 260 2.60 8.93 -11.12
CA ARG A 260 3.12 8.43 -9.85
C ARG A 260 4.51 9.03 -9.59
N PRO A 261 4.81 9.53 -8.38
CA PRO A 261 6.12 10.11 -8.10
C PRO A 261 7.24 9.07 -8.24
N LYS A 262 8.38 9.51 -8.77
CA LYS A 262 9.61 8.69 -8.90
C LYS A 262 10.15 8.26 -7.55
N ARG A 263 10.05 9.13 -6.55
CA ARG A 263 10.58 8.90 -5.20
C ARG A 263 9.51 9.05 -4.12
N ILE A 264 9.78 8.47 -2.99
CA ILE A 264 9.05 8.70 -1.74
C ILE A 264 9.99 9.30 -0.72
N MET A 265 9.54 10.38 -0.10
CA MET A 265 10.16 10.99 1.07
C MET A 265 9.44 10.46 2.32
N PRO A 266 10.10 9.64 3.16
CA PRO A 266 9.51 9.25 4.43
C PRO A 266 9.44 10.47 5.34
N ARG A 267 8.26 10.74 5.90
CA ARG A 267 8.11 11.82 6.87
C ARG A 267 8.33 11.27 8.28
N GLN A 268 8.87 12.09 9.18
CA GLN A 268 9.10 11.73 10.58
C GLN A 268 9.92 10.44 10.74
N LEU A 269 10.88 10.20 9.83
CA LEU A 269 11.75 9.04 9.91
C LEU A 269 12.63 9.15 11.17
N ALA A 270 12.52 8.17 12.03
CA ALA A 270 13.32 8.01 13.22
C ALA A 270 13.77 6.55 13.35
N TRP A 271 14.93 6.33 13.95
CA TRP A 271 15.46 4.98 14.15
C TRP A 271 16.23 4.83 15.44
N GLN A 272 16.31 3.60 15.89
CA GLN A 272 17.16 3.20 17.01
C GLN A 272 17.85 1.88 16.64
N VAL A 273 19.18 1.90 16.60
CA VAL A 273 19.99 0.72 16.30
C VAL A 273 20.48 0.12 17.61
N GLY A 274 19.92 -1.02 17.99
CA GLY A 274 20.37 -1.86 19.11
C GLY A 274 21.44 -2.86 18.69
N GLU A 275 21.82 -3.76 19.58
CA GLU A 275 22.81 -4.82 19.30
C GLU A 275 22.24 -5.86 18.31
N GLU A 276 21.01 -6.33 18.53
CA GLU A 276 20.36 -7.37 17.74
C GLU A 276 19.04 -6.94 17.11
N CYS A 277 18.71 -5.63 17.17
CA CYS A 277 17.49 -5.13 16.59
C CYS A 277 17.66 -3.72 16.02
N LEU A 278 16.83 -3.41 14.99
CA LEU A 278 16.63 -2.07 14.46
C LEU A 278 15.16 -1.71 14.61
N GLU A 279 14.89 -0.59 15.26
CA GLU A 279 13.55 0.01 15.29
C GLU A 279 13.51 1.18 14.32
N LEU A 280 12.43 1.23 13.53
CA LEU A 280 12.16 2.29 12.56
C LEU A 280 10.76 2.83 12.81
N ALA A 281 10.62 4.15 12.78
CA ALA A 281 9.31 4.82 12.73
C ALA A 281 9.30 5.83 11.59
N PHE A 282 8.24 5.84 10.78
CA PHE A 282 8.11 6.77 9.67
C PHE A 282 6.68 6.85 9.16
N ASP A 283 6.36 7.96 8.49
CA ASP A 283 5.07 8.16 7.83
C ASP A 283 5.25 8.09 6.31
N LEU A 284 4.35 7.35 5.64
CA LEU A 284 4.28 7.31 4.18
C LEU A 284 2.92 7.82 3.70
N PRO A 285 2.86 8.51 2.55
CA PRO A 285 1.60 8.85 1.90
C PRO A 285 0.84 7.59 1.46
N VAL A 286 -0.42 7.76 1.09
CA VAL A 286 -1.19 6.70 0.41
C VAL A 286 -0.56 6.44 -0.94
N GLY A 287 -0.32 5.18 -1.27
CA GLY A 287 0.31 4.73 -2.52
C GLY A 287 -0.68 4.45 -3.63
#